data_996faa314d7ed4c4407573f4ddbdaef3
#
_entry.id   996faa314d7ed4c4407573f4ddbdaef3
#
_cell.length_a   1.000
_cell.length_b   1.000
_cell.length_c   1.000
_cell.angle_alpha   90.00
_cell.angle_beta   90.00
_cell.angle_gamma   90.00
#
_symmetry.space_group_name_H-M   'P 1'
#
loop_
_entity.id
_entity.type
_entity.pdbx_description
1 polymer ?
#
loop_
_entity_poly.entity_id
_entity_poly.type
_entity_poly.pdbx_seq_one_letter_code
_entity_poly.pdbx_strand_id
1 'polypeptide(L)'
;MMGKEARRQLLRRDRLHSRIQRPAKPRPRWRIPQSGVHCVYGFHVIQTIFGCDLREDNVIQGFYQDSYDGRDFLTFDKETMTWVAADIGAQITKRRWDAEVLDNQQWKRYLEEKCFPWLRSSLEYGKETLQRKVLPTARVSDRSSHDGLTTLSCKVSGFYPPDITVTWLKNGESRQQETYSEGILPNGDGTYQTWVTMEIDPEIKAHYSCHVEHESLLEPLSVSWEPNNNLIPVVAGVITAVVLIGVIIGVVVWKKKRPGKKGDGYAVAQGK
;
A
#
# COMPACT_ATOMS: atom_id res chain seq x y z
N MET A 1 27.20 -12.41 -4.66
CA MET A 1 26.72 -12.66 -3.28
C MET A 1 25.55 -11.74 -3.04
N MET A 2 24.34 -12.26 -2.85
CA MET A 2 23.17 -11.46 -2.49
C MET A 2 23.33 -10.94 -1.06
N GLY A 3 23.09 -9.64 -0.82
CA GLY A 3 23.10 -9.06 0.52
C GLY A 3 22.01 -9.70 1.41
N LYS A 4 22.26 -9.78 2.72
CA LYS A 4 21.36 -10.40 3.71
C LYS A 4 19.93 -9.80 3.67
N GLU A 5 19.84 -8.51 3.37
CA GLU A 5 18.58 -7.75 3.28
C GLU A 5 17.70 -8.16 2.08
N ALA A 6 18.30 -8.25 0.89
CA ALA A 6 17.60 -8.71 -0.31
C ALA A 6 17.03 -10.13 -0.13
N ARG A 7 17.74 -10.97 0.62
CA ARG A 7 17.31 -12.33 0.96
C ARG A 7 16.10 -12.36 1.90
N ARG A 8 16.07 -11.47 2.93
CA ARG A 8 14.94 -11.33 3.86
C ARG A 8 13.67 -10.87 3.16
N GLN A 9 13.78 -9.95 2.22
CA GLN A 9 12.65 -9.39 1.48
C GLN A 9 12.06 -10.39 0.49
N LEU A 10 12.90 -11.17 -0.18
CA LEU A 10 12.48 -12.23 -1.07
C LEU A 10 11.65 -13.29 -0.32
N LEU A 11 12.09 -13.67 0.86
CA LEU A 11 11.42 -14.67 1.71
C LEU A 11 10.09 -14.17 2.30
N ARG A 12 9.95 -12.88 2.59
CA ARG A 12 8.68 -12.29 3.04
C ARG A 12 7.63 -12.26 1.92
N ARG A 13 8.05 -12.05 0.68
CA ARG A 13 7.15 -11.92 -0.46
C ARG A 13 6.55 -13.26 -0.89
N ASP A 14 7.30 -14.36 -0.79
CA ASP A 14 6.80 -15.69 -1.14
C ASP A 14 5.73 -16.19 -0.17
N ARG A 15 5.71 -15.74 1.09
CA ARG A 15 4.58 -15.99 2.01
C ARG A 15 3.26 -15.36 1.53
N LEU A 16 3.32 -14.28 0.79
CA LEU A 16 2.14 -13.58 0.26
C LEU A 16 1.59 -14.21 -1.03
N HIS A 17 2.44 -14.91 -1.81
CA HIS A 17 2.05 -15.45 -3.12
C HIS A 17 1.45 -16.86 -3.06
N SER A 18 1.62 -17.60 -1.97
CA SER A 18 1.07 -18.95 -1.81
C SER A 18 -0.43 -19.00 -1.45
N ARG A 19 -1.15 -17.87 -1.49
CA ARG A 19 -2.62 -17.85 -1.34
C ARG A 19 -3.29 -18.40 -2.60
N ILE A 20 -3.27 -19.72 -2.79
CA ILE A 20 -4.16 -20.37 -3.77
C ILE A 20 -5.51 -20.57 -3.09
N GLN A 21 -6.48 -19.72 -3.43
CA GLN A 21 -7.88 -19.98 -3.11
C GLN A 21 -8.33 -21.18 -3.96
N ARG A 22 -8.44 -22.37 -3.38
CA ARG A 22 -9.12 -23.48 -4.01
C ARG A 22 -10.64 -23.25 -3.93
N PRO A 23 -11.40 -23.39 -5.03
CA PRO A 23 -12.85 -23.44 -4.93
C PRO A 23 -13.23 -24.64 -4.06
N ALA A 24 -14.13 -24.40 -3.10
CA ALA A 24 -14.63 -25.43 -2.21
C ALA A 24 -15.23 -26.59 -3.02
N LYS A 25 -14.76 -27.83 -2.81
CA LYS A 25 -15.38 -29.05 -3.37
C LYS A 25 -16.83 -29.13 -2.85
N PRO A 26 -17.81 -29.52 -3.71
CA PRO A 26 -19.20 -29.69 -3.25
C PRO A 26 -19.24 -30.73 -2.12
N ARG A 27 -19.83 -30.36 -1.00
CA ARG A 27 -19.92 -31.18 0.22
C ARG A 27 -20.84 -32.38 0.01
N PRO A 28 -20.52 -33.57 0.55
CA PRO A 28 -21.49 -34.64 0.66
C PRO A 28 -22.61 -34.24 1.61
N ARG A 29 -23.85 -34.57 1.21
CA ARG A 29 -25.08 -34.24 1.93
C ARG A 29 -25.16 -35.10 3.20
N TRP A 30 -24.76 -34.55 4.35
CA TRP A 30 -24.87 -35.21 5.65
C TRP A 30 -26.33 -35.17 6.12
N ARG A 31 -26.95 -36.33 6.42
CA ARG A 31 -28.16 -36.40 7.24
C ARG A 31 -27.76 -36.16 8.68
N ILE A 32 -28.23 -35.08 9.26
CA ILE A 32 -28.05 -34.76 10.68
C ILE A 32 -29.15 -35.50 11.47
N PRO A 33 -28.80 -36.23 12.53
CA PRO A 33 -29.81 -36.75 13.47
C PRO A 33 -30.52 -35.58 14.15
N GLN A 34 -31.85 -35.63 14.22
CA GLN A 34 -32.67 -34.60 14.87
C GLN A 34 -32.50 -34.75 16.41
N SER A 35 -31.48 -34.21 16.99
CA SER A 35 -31.37 -33.93 18.42
C SER A 35 -30.69 -32.55 18.56
N GLY A 36 -31.56 -31.56 18.77
CA GLY A 36 -31.34 -30.30 19.47
C GLY A 36 -30.04 -29.47 19.28
N VAL A 37 -29.31 -29.61 18.18
CA VAL A 37 -28.20 -28.72 17.86
C VAL A 37 -28.70 -27.64 16.94
N HIS A 38 -28.81 -26.40 17.40
CA HIS A 38 -29.01 -25.23 16.57
C HIS A 38 -27.81 -25.14 15.61
N CYS A 39 -28.00 -25.64 14.39
CA CYS A 39 -27.06 -25.37 13.30
C CYS A 39 -27.20 -23.90 12.93
N VAL A 40 -26.27 -23.07 13.38
CA VAL A 40 -26.20 -21.68 12.95
C VAL A 40 -25.80 -21.72 11.47
N TYR A 41 -26.72 -21.47 10.58
CA TYR A 41 -26.45 -21.28 9.16
C TYR A 41 -25.66 -19.97 9.00
N GLY A 42 -24.35 -20.08 8.84
CA GLY A 42 -23.43 -18.98 8.57
C GLY A 42 -22.44 -19.34 7.48
N PHE A 43 -21.82 -18.32 6.90
CA PHE A 43 -20.65 -18.53 6.05
C PHE A 43 -19.44 -18.73 6.95
N HIS A 44 -18.59 -19.70 6.60
CA HIS A 44 -17.34 -19.96 7.29
C HIS A 44 -16.17 -19.80 6.33
N VAL A 45 -15.06 -19.27 6.79
CA VAL A 45 -13.85 -19.02 6.01
C VAL A 45 -12.77 -20.00 6.43
N ILE A 46 -12.24 -20.75 5.46
CA ILE A 46 -11.04 -21.57 5.64
C ILE A 46 -9.92 -20.93 4.83
N GLN A 47 -8.79 -20.66 5.49
CA GLN A 47 -7.59 -20.12 4.85
C GLN A 47 -6.46 -21.14 5.01
N THR A 48 -5.76 -21.40 3.92
CA THR A 48 -4.61 -22.31 3.89
C THR A 48 -3.38 -21.54 3.45
N ILE A 49 -2.28 -21.68 4.19
CA ILE A 49 -0.96 -21.20 3.83
C ILE A 49 0.02 -22.36 3.86
N PHE A 50 0.75 -22.57 2.77
CA PHE A 50 1.83 -23.55 2.72
C PHE A 50 2.97 -23.05 1.84
N GLY A 51 4.16 -23.52 2.12
CA GLY A 51 5.34 -23.10 1.38
C GLY A 51 6.63 -23.53 2.05
N CYS A 52 7.70 -22.87 1.68
CA CYS A 52 9.01 -23.06 2.29
C CYS A 52 9.72 -21.71 2.45
N ASP A 53 10.39 -21.56 3.58
CA ASP A 53 11.24 -20.44 3.90
C ASP A 53 12.71 -20.84 3.79
N LEU A 54 13.53 -19.96 3.22
CA LEU A 54 14.97 -20.03 3.30
C LEU A 54 15.44 -19.06 4.38
N ARG A 55 15.95 -19.56 5.49
CA ARG A 55 16.47 -18.77 6.61
C ARG A 55 17.90 -18.26 6.33
N GLU A 56 18.35 -17.33 7.14
CA GLU A 56 19.70 -16.74 7.03
C GLU A 56 20.83 -17.75 7.19
N ASP A 57 20.61 -18.78 7.99
CA ASP A 57 21.51 -19.92 8.22
C ASP A 57 21.48 -20.97 7.09
N ASN A 58 20.81 -20.68 5.98
CA ASN A 58 20.53 -21.58 4.86
C ASN A 58 19.63 -22.78 5.21
N VAL A 59 19.01 -22.79 6.36
CA VAL A 59 18.01 -23.81 6.72
C VAL A 59 16.73 -23.56 5.94
N ILE A 60 16.24 -24.62 5.30
CA ILE A 60 14.96 -24.61 4.58
C ILE A 60 13.90 -25.17 5.51
N GLN A 61 12.84 -24.42 5.71
CA GLN A 61 11.71 -24.84 6.52
C GLN A 61 10.44 -24.89 5.68
N GLY A 62 9.93 -26.10 5.43
CA GLY A 62 8.61 -26.29 4.84
C GLY A 62 7.52 -26.18 5.91
N PHE A 63 6.38 -25.58 5.57
CA PHE A 63 5.23 -25.42 6.47
C PHE A 63 3.91 -25.59 5.72
N TYR A 64 2.88 -26.03 6.47
CA TYR A 64 1.49 -26.07 6.01
C TYR A 64 0.57 -25.78 7.19
N GLN A 65 -0.27 -24.75 7.07
CA GLN A 65 -1.15 -24.31 8.15
C GLN A 65 -2.53 -23.96 7.60
N ASP A 66 -3.57 -24.35 8.32
CA ASP A 66 -4.94 -23.97 8.08
C ASP A 66 -5.49 -23.11 9.23
N SER A 67 -6.32 -22.15 8.88
CA SER A 67 -7.15 -21.41 9.82
C SER A 67 -8.62 -21.60 9.48
N TYR A 68 -9.47 -21.54 10.51
CA TYR A 68 -10.92 -21.59 10.43
C TYR A 68 -11.51 -20.34 11.09
N ASP A 69 -12.24 -19.54 10.32
CA ASP A 69 -12.80 -18.25 10.78
C ASP A 69 -11.77 -17.33 11.44
N GLY A 70 -10.55 -17.29 10.84
CA GLY A 70 -9.45 -16.43 11.29
C GLY A 70 -8.69 -16.93 12.52
N ARG A 71 -8.98 -18.15 13.02
CA ARG A 71 -8.26 -18.79 14.13
C ARG A 71 -7.44 -19.97 13.62
N ASP A 72 -6.33 -20.25 14.28
CA ASP A 72 -5.53 -21.44 14.00
C ASP A 72 -6.40 -22.68 14.08
N PHE A 73 -6.25 -23.60 13.12
CA PHE A 73 -7.05 -24.80 13.01
C PHE A 73 -6.20 -26.06 12.98
N LEU A 74 -5.42 -26.25 11.92
CA LEU A 74 -4.54 -27.41 11.74
C LEU A 74 -3.17 -26.97 11.22
N THR A 75 -2.12 -27.60 11.73
CA THR A 75 -0.75 -27.47 11.24
C THR A 75 -0.20 -28.84 10.87
N PHE A 76 0.39 -28.99 9.70
CA PHE A 76 1.03 -30.25 9.29
C PHE A 76 2.43 -30.35 9.88
N ASP A 77 2.65 -31.42 10.63
CA ASP A 77 3.97 -31.83 11.08
C ASP A 77 4.56 -32.81 10.05
N LYS A 78 5.51 -32.31 9.27
CA LYS A 78 6.14 -33.10 8.22
C LYS A 78 7.07 -34.21 8.75
N GLU A 79 7.58 -34.09 9.97
CA GLU A 79 8.48 -35.10 10.56
C GLU A 79 7.70 -36.36 10.92
N THR A 80 6.57 -36.21 11.57
CA THR A 80 5.68 -37.32 11.95
C THR A 80 4.64 -37.66 10.88
N MET A 81 4.49 -36.82 9.84
CA MET A 81 3.44 -36.90 8.81
C MET A 81 2.02 -36.88 9.40
N THR A 82 1.83 -36.14 10.49
CA THR A 82 0.56 -36.00 11.17
C THR A 82 0.15 -34.53 11.28
N TRP A 83 -1.08 -34.30 11.67
CA TRP A 83 -1.64 -32.97 11.84
C TRP A 83 -1.70 -32.58 13.32
N VAL A 84 -1.36 -31.35 13.65
CA VAL A 84 -1.50 -30.77 14.99
C VAL A 84 -2.77 -29.93 15.00
N ALA A 85 -3.69 -30.25 15.89
CA ALA A 85 -4.96 -29.54 16.05
C ALA A 85 -4.83 -28.43 17.10
N ALA A 86 -5.28 -27.22 16.75
CA ALA A 86 -5.24 -26.06 17.63
C ALA A 86 -6.32 -26.12 18.74
N ASP A 87 -7.47 -26.77 18.45
CA ASP A 87 -8.57 -26.90 19.39
C ASP A 87 -9.29 -28.26 19.32
N ILE A 88 -10.31 -28.45 20.16
CA ILE A 88 -11.11 -29.67 20.22
C ILE A 88 -11.91 -29.90 18.93
N GLY A 89 -12.40 -28.83 18.29
CA GLY A 89 -13.13 -28.91 17.01
C GLY A 89 -12.25 -29.42 15.88
N ALA A 90 -11.00 -28.98 15.83
CA ALA A 90 -10.00 -29.42 14.87
C ALA A 90 -9.60 -30.90 15.03
N GLN A 91 -9.75 -31.47 16.23
CA GLN A 91 -9.43 -32.88 16.49
C GLN A 91 -10.23 -33.88 15.62
N ILE A 92 -11.44 -33.52 15.23
CA ILE A 92 -12.26 -34.36 14.35
C ILE A 92 -11.63 -34.43 12.96
N THR A 93 -11.22 -33.29 12.42
CA THR A 93 -10.56 -33.18 11.13
C THR A 93 -9.16 -33.79 11.16
N LYS A 94 -8.39 -33.55 12.25
CA LYS A 94 -7.08 -34.16 12.47
C LYS A 94 -7.14 -35.68 12.32
N ARG A 95 -8.02 -36.36 13.05
CA ARG A 95 -8.15 -37.83 13.01
C ARG A 95 -8.42 -38.35 11.60
N ARG A 96 -9.18 -37.61 10.80
CA ARG A 96 -9.49 -37.96 9.42
C ARG A 96 -8.27 -37.78 8.53
N TRP A 97 -7.58 -36.66 8.65
CA TRP A 97 -6.43 -36.35 7.81
C TRP A 97 -5.17 -37.12 8.18
N ASP A 98 -4.99 -37.48 9.44
CA ASP A 98 -3.92 -38.40 9.86
C ASP A 98 -4.05 -39.78 9.17
N ALA A 99 -5.28 -40.22 8.90
CA ALA A 99 -5.53 -41.49 8.21
C ALA A 99 -5.26 -41.43 6.69
N GLU A 100 -5.13 -40.23 6.11
CA GLU A 100 -4.86 -40.05 4.68
C GLU A 100 -3.35 -40.14 4.37
N VAL A 101 -2.76 -41.32 4.62
CA VAL A 101 -1.31 -41.53 4.58
C VAL A 101 -0.67 -41.11 3.26
N LEU A 102 -1.31 -41.40 2.12
CA LEU A 102 -0.77 -41.03 0.80
C LEU A 102 -0.71 -39.53 0.58
N ASP A 103 -1.73 -38.81 1.02
CA ASP A 103 -1.77 -37.34 0.92
C ASP A 103 -0.73 -36.71 1.84
N ASN A 104 -0.58 -37.22 3.06
CA ASN A 104 0.45 -36.76 3.99
C ASN A 104 1.88 -37.01 3.46
N GLN A 105 2.12 -38.16 2.82
CA GLN A 105 3.40 -38.45 2.14
C GLN A 105 3.64 -37.49 0.97
N GLN A 106 2.59 -37.12 0.21
CA GLN A 106 2.72 -36.15 -0.89
C GLN A 106 3.05 -34.75 -0.36
N TRP A 107 2.41 -34.33 0.73
CA TRP A 107 2.73 -33.06 1.37
C TRP A 107 4.15 -33.02 1.90
N LYS A 108 4.60 -34.04 2.62
CA LYS A 108 6.00 -34.16 3.05
C LYS A 108 6.96 -34.03 1.87
N ARG A 109 6.75 -34.79 0.82
CA ARG A 109 7.61 -34.77 -0.39
C ARG A 109 7.60 -33.38 -1.06
N TYR A 110 6.43 -32.75 -1.13
CA TYR A 110 6.35 -31.40 -1.70
C TYR A 110 7.17 -30.39 -0.89
N LEU A 111 6.99 -30.35 0.43
CA LEU A 111 7.65 -29.40 1.30
C LEU A 111 9.16 -29.59 1.39
N GLU A 112 9.64 -30.84 1.31
CA GLU A 112 11.08 -31.16 1.43
C GLU A 112 11.82 -31.16 0.08
N GLU A 113 11.20 -31.67 -0.99
CA GLU A 113 11.90 -31.92 -2.25
C GLU A 113 11.51 -30.97 -3.38
N LYS A 114 10.27 -30.43 -3.40
CA LYS A 114 9.73 -29.65 -4.52
C LYS A 114 9.76 -28.16 -4.26
N CYS A 115 9.38 -27.74 -3.07
CA CYS A 115 9.15 -26.35 -2.74
C CYS A 115 10.42 -25.50 -2.91
N PHE A 116 11.54 -25.96 -2.38
CA PHE A 116 12.77 -25.17 -2.43
C PHE A 116 13.39 -25.05 -3.84
N PRO A 117 13.51 -26.12 -4.66
CA PRO A 117 13.94 -25.95 -6.05
C PRO A 117 13.06 -24.97 -6.83
N TRP A 118 11.76 -24.99 -6.58
CA TRP A 118 10.82 -24.06 -7.19
C TRP A 118 11.05 -22.62 -6.74
N LEU A 119 11.20 -22.40 -5.43
CA LEU A 119 11.56 -21.13 -4.84
C LEU A 119 12.86 -20.58 -5.44
N ARG A 120 13.91 -21.40 -5.49
CA ARG A 120 15.20 -21.02 -6.06
C ARG A 120 15.10 -20.60 -7.52
N SER A 121 14.36 -21.36 -8.33
CA SER A 121 14.14 -21.04 -9.74
C SER A 121 13.37 -19.73 -9.90
N SER A 122 12.33 -19.51 -9.07
CA SER A 122 11.55 -18.29 -9.08
C SER A 122 12.36 -17.07 -8.67
N LEU A 123 13.26 -17.22 -7.70
CA LEU A 123 14.17 -16.14 -7.25
C LEU A 123 15.18 -15.75 -8.33
N GLU A 124 15.72 -16.73 -9.06
CA GLU A 124 16.65 -16.45 -10.15
C GLU A 124 15.95 -15.78 -11.33
N TYR A 125 14.76 -16.28 -11.71
CA TYR A 125 13.95 -15.69 -12.78
C TYR A 125 13.49 -14.25 -12.45
N GLY A 126 13.08 -14.01 -11.20
CA GLY A 126 12.59 -12.73 -10.73
C GLY A 126 13.67 -11.75 -10.26
N LYS A 127 14.96 -12.09 -10.37
CA LYS A 127 16.07 -11.38 -9.72
C LYS A 127 16.10 -9.88 -9.98
N GLU A 128 15.98 -9.46 -11.24
CA GLU A 128 16.00 -8.04 -11.60
C GLU A 128 14.85 -7.26 -10.95
N THR A 129 13.65 -7.83 -10.98
CA THR A 129 12.47 -7.20 -10.38
C THR A 129 12.55 -7.17 -8.85
N LEU A 130 13.03 -8.27 -8.26
CA LEU A 130 13.06 -8.45 -6.81
C LEU A 130 14.20 -7.68 -6.13
N GLN A 131 15.29 -7.39 -6.86
CA GLN A 131 16.43 -6.63 -6.37
C GLN A 131 16.38 -5.14 -6.75
N ARG A 132 15.34 -4.70 -7.48
CA ARG A 132 15.20 -3.30 -7.84
C ARG A 132 15.02 -2.43 -6.59
N LYS A 133 15.41 -1.19 -6.69
CA LYS A 133 15.16 -0.16 -5.68
C LYS A 133 14.38 0.98 -6.32
N VAL A 134 13.30 1.39 -5.66
CA VAL A 134 12.47 2.52 -6.12
C VAL A 134 12.39 3.54 -4.99
N LEU A 135 12.72 4.78 -5.31
CA LEU A 135 12.75 5.88 -4.36
C LEU A 135 11.35 6.19 -3.82
N PRO A 136 11.21 6.42 -2.49
CA PRO A 136 9.98 6.92 -1.90
C PRO A 136 9.72 8.38 -2.29
N THR A 137 8.44 8.71 -2.45
CA THR A 137 7.97 10.09 -2.49
C THR A 137 7.21 10.37 -1.20
N ALA A 138 7.65 11.36 -0.43
CA ALA A 138 7.02 11.76 0.81
C ALA A 138 6.26 13.09 0.64
N ARG A 139 5.09 13.20 1.29
CA ARG A 139 4.27 14.40 1.31
C ARG A 139 3.66 14.59 2.68
N VAL A 140 3.83 15.80 3.23
CA VAL A 140 3.26 16.22 4.50
C VAL A 140 1.99 17.00 4.25
N SER A 141 0.95 16.74 5.03
CA SER A 141 -0.30 17.48 5.04
C SER A 141 -0.81 17.64 6.47
N ASP A 142 -1.70 18.58 6.70
CA ASP A 142 -2.35 18.82 7.97
C ASP A 142 -3.87 18.82 7.86
N ARG A 143 -4.54 18.46 8.95
CA ARG A 143 -5.99 18.52 9.10
C ARG A 143 -6.33 19.03 10.50
N SER A 144 -7.15 20.06 10.58
CA SER A 144 -7.67 20.54 11.86
C SER A 144 -8.63 19.51 12.46
N SER A 145 -8.46 19.20 13.74
CA SER A 145 -9.36 18.37 14.55
C SER A 145 -10.43 19.25 15.23
N HIS A 146 -11.52 18.60 15.68
CA HIS A 146 -12.62 19.30 16.40
C HIS A 146 -12.19 19.84 17.78
N ASP A 147 -11.13 19.27 18.35
CA ASP A 147 -10.65 19.58 19.70
C ASP A 147 -9.61 20.72 19.72
N GLY A 148 -9.47 21.46 18.62
CA GLY A 148 -8.48 22.54 18.49
C GLY A 148 -7.07 22.07 18.19
N LEU A 149 -6.84 20.76 18.10
CA LEU A 149 -5.57 20.16 17.68
C LEU A 149 -5.46 20.07 16.15
N THR A 150 -4.27 19.83 15.67
CA THR A 150 -3.98 19.54 14.26
C THR A 150 -3.37 18.17 14.13
N THR A 151 -3.94 17.33 13.25
CA THR A 151 -3.32 16.07 12.84
C THR A 151 -2.38 16.33 11.69
N LEU A 152 -1.08 16.14 11.91
CA LEU A 152 -0.08 16.05 10.85
C LEU A 152 -0.09 14.65 10.24
N SER A 153 -0.02 14.58 8.93
CA SER A 153 0.05 13.32 8.19
C SER A 153 1.22 13.35 7.21
N CYS A 154 2.09 12.36 7.29
CA CYS A 154 3.14 12.15 6.30
C CYS A 154 2.79 10.90 5.50
N LYS A 155 2.47 11.07 4.23
CA LYS A 155 2.23 9.97 3.28
C LYS A 155 3.51 9.72 2.48
N VAL A 156 3.98 8.48 2.52
CA VAL A 156 5.14 8.02 1.76
C VAL A 156 4.68 6.93 0.80
N SER A 157 4.99 7.05 -0.48
CA SER A 157 4.47 6.17 -1.53
C SER A 157 5.45 5.93 -2.67
N GLY A 158 5.21 4.83 -3.40
CA GLY A 158 5.94 4.47 -4.61
C GLY A 158 7.28 3.82 -4.36
N PHE A 159 7.58 3.37 -3.14
CA PHE A 159 8.87 2.78 -2.78
C PHE A 159 8.90 1.26 -2.96
N TYR A 160 10.09 0.74 -3.18
CA TYR A 160 10.42 -0.66 -3.18
C TYR A 160 11.90 -0.84 -2.79
N PRO A 161 12.23 -1.79 -1.91
CA PRO A 161 11.38 -2.82 -1.28
C PRO A 161 10.50 -2.27 -0.14
N PRO A 162 9.66 -3.12 0.51
CA PRO A 162 8.67 -2.66 1.48
C PRO A 162 9.24 -2.16 2.80
N ASP A 163 10.46 -2.56 3.18
CA ASP A 163 11.05 -2.17 4.46
C ASP A 163 11.42 -0.67 4.45
N ILE A 164 10.78 0.11 5.32
CA ILE A 164 10.94 1.57 5.41
C ILE A 164 10.75 2.01 6.85
N THR A 165 11.48 3.04 7.26
CA THR A 165 11.27 3.73 8.53
C THR A 165 10.76 5.13 8.27
N VAL A 166 9.60 5.48 8.84
CA VAL A 166 9.02 6.81 8.76
C VAL A 166 8.74 7.32 10.17
N THR A 167 9.32 8.45 10.53
CA THR A 167 9.28 8.99 11.88
C THR A 167 9.06 10.50 11.85
N TRP A 168 8.30 11.02 12.81
CA TRP A 168 8.22 12.46 13.04
C TRP A 168 9.40 12.93 13.90
N LEU A 169 10.05 13.99 13.45
CA LEU A 169 11.07 14.71 14.23
C LEU A 169 10.51 16.07 14.67
N LYS A 170 10.71 16.42 15.93
CA LYS A 170 10.49 17.76 16.46
C LYS A 170 11.83 18.42 16.77
N ASN A 171 12.20 19.46 16.03
CA ASN A 171 13.51 20.10 16.12
C ASN A 171 14.69 19.10 16.01
N GLY A 172 14.54 18.05 15.19
CA GLY A 172 15.55 17.00 15.01
C GLY A 172 15.46 15.83 16.00
N GLU A 173 14.60 15.88 17.01
CA GLU A 173 14.40 14.80 17.97
C GLU A 173 13.24 13.89 17.56
N SER A 174 13.45 12.56 17.63
CA SER A 174 12.43 11.56 17.27
C SER A 174 11.24 11.57 18.22
N ARG A 175 10.02 11.53 17.62
CA ARG A 175 8.72 11.42 18.31
C ARG A 175 8.00 10.12 17.95
N GLN A 176 8.73 9.03 17.83
CA GLN A 176 8.20 7.74 17.41
C GLN A 176 7.07 7.21 18.32
N GLN A 177 7.14 7.46 19.62
CA GLN A 177 6.11 7.01 20.58
C GLN A 177 4.76 7.72 20.41
N GLU A 178 4.76 8.92 19.83
CA GLU A 178 3.56 9.73 19.57
C GLU A 178 3.02 9.54 18.15
N THR A 179 3.70 8.70 17.34
CA THR A 179 3.40 8.48 15.94
C THR A 179 2.52 7.24 15.76
N TYR A 180 1.35 7.42 15.15
CA TYR A 180 0.51 6.31 14.70
C TYR A 180 0.85 5.93 13.26
N SER A 181 0.95 4.63 12.97
CA SER A 181 1.24 4.10 11.63
C SER A 181 0.17 3.12 11.18
N GLU A 182 -0.31 3.28 9.96
CA GLU A 182 -1.25 2.34 9.29
C GLU A 182 -0.56 1.06 8.79
N GLY A 183 0.77 0.96 8.96
CA GLY A 183 1.56 -0.11 8.39
C GLY A 183 1.91 0.11 6.91
N ILE A 184 2.51 -0.90 6.30
CA ILE A 184 2.97 -0.83 4.90
C ILE A 184 1.95 -1.53 4.00
N LEU A 185 1.40 -0.81 3.02
CA LEU A 185 0.35 -1.27 2.13
C LEU A 185 0.84 -1.35 0.67
N PRO A 186 0.44 -2.36 -0.10
CA PRO A 186 0.79 -2.48 -1.51
C PRO A 186 -0.03 -1.52 -2.38
N ASN A 187 0.60 -0.90 -3.39
CA ASN A 187 -0.06 -0.02 -4.37
C ASN A 187 -0.73 -0.79 -5.54
N GLY A 188 -0.47 -2.10 -5.69
CA GLY A 188 -0.97 -2.89 -6.81
C GLY A 188 -0.07 -2.91 -8.05
N ASP A 189 0.84 -1.95 -8.20
CA ASP A 189 1.86 -1.87 -9.26
C ASP A 189 3.21 -2.50 -8.87
N GLY A 190 3.27 -3.12 -7.69
CA GLY A 190 4.47 -3.72 -7.13
C GLY A 190 5.32 -2.76 -6.29
N THR A 191 4.87 -1.54 -6.05
CA THR A 191 5.42 -0.62 -5.06
C THR A 191 4.55 -0.59 -3.81
N TYR A 192 5.01 0.13 -2.79
CA TYR A 192 4.36 0.22 -1.49
C TYR A 192 4.08 1.66 -1.10
N GLN A 193 3.16 1.80 -0.13
CA GLN A 193 2.86 3.06 0.52
C GLN A 193 2.67 2.85 2.02
N THR A 194 2.92 3.88 2.76
CA THR A 194 2.63 3.97 4.19
C THR A 194 2.31 5.41 4.55
N TRP A 195 1.65 5.62 5.68
CA TRP A 195 1.53 6.96 6.25
C TRP A 195 1.60 6.88 7.76
N VAL A 196 2.13 7.94 8.32
CA VAL A 196 2.23 8.14 9.74
C VAL A 196 1.54 9.44 10.12
N THR A 197 0.82 9.43 11.23
CA THR A 197 0.09 10.58 11.74
C THR A 197 0.48 10.87 13.18
N MET A 198 0.34 12.13 13.58
CA MET A 198 0.43 12.56 14.97
C MET A 198 -0.47 13.77 15.23
N GLU A 199 -0.93 13.91 16.45
CA GLU A 199 -1.72 15.07 16.88
C GLU A 199 -0.82 16.08 17.60
N ILE A 200 -0.91 17.34 17.19
CA ILE A 200 -0.08 18.42 17.70
C ILE A 200 -0.89 19.71 17.89
N ASP A 201 -0.34 20.64 18.66
CA ASP A 201 -0.80 22.02 18.68
C ASP A 201 -0.53 22.70 17.32
N PRO A 202 -1.51 23.36 16.71
CA PRO A 202 -1.35 24.03 15.41
C PRO A 202 -0.25 25.09 15.37
N GLU A 203 0.09 25.72 16.49
CA GLU A 203 1.11 26.77 16.55
C GLU A 203 2.54 26.24 16.36
N ILE A 204 2.77 24.97 16.69
CA ILE A 204 4.13 24.37 16.65
C ILE A 204 4.37 23.46 15.46
N LYS A 205 3.45 23.39 14.50
CA LYS A 205 3.59 22.48 13.34
C LYS A 205 4.84 22.72 12.49
N ALA A 206 5.33 23.96 12.42
CA ALA A 206 6.56 24.31 11.71
C ALA A 206 7.83 23.69 12.31
N HIS A 207 7.77 23.21 13.56
CA HIS A 207 8.90 22.53 14.23
C HIS A 207 9.01 21.05 13.89
N TYR A 208 8.03 20.50 13.14
CA TYR A 208 7.98 19.09 12.81
C TYR A 208 8.42 18.83 11.37
N SER A 209 9.15 17.75 11.19
CA SER A 209 9.51 17.21 9.89
C SER A 209 9.28 15.71 9.85
N CYS A 210 8.84 15.21 8.71
CA CYS A 210 8.75 13.78 8.42
C CYS A 210 10.11 13.29 7.96
N HIS A 211 10.68 12.33 8.66
CA HIS A 211 11.97 11.72 8.37
C HIS A 211 11.74 10.31 7.82
N VAL A 212 12.31 10.03 6.66
CA VAL A 212 12.13 8.77 5.92
C VAL A 212 13.49 8.14 5.66
N GLU A 213 13.67 6.91 6.16
CA GLU A 213 14.82 6.07 5.87
C GLU A 213 14.39 4.89 5.00
N HIS A 214 15.09 4.70 3.89
CA HIS A 214 14.83 3.61 2.97
C HIS A 214 16.11 3.22 2.23
N GLU A 215 16.29 1.94 1.93
CA GLU A 215 17.53 1.44 1.30
C GLU A 215 17.79 1.96 -0.12
N SER A 216 16.78 2.57 -0.78
CA SER A 216 16.96 3.24 -2.08
C SER A 216 17.54 4.65 -1.94
N LEU A 217 17.46 5.25 -0.77
CA LEU A 217 17.93 6.60 -0.50
C LEU A 217 19.41 6.57 -0.14
N LEU A 218 20.21 7.49 -0.69
CA LEU A 218 21.62 7.69 -0.30
C LEU A 218 21.71 8.37 1.06
N GLU A 219 20.82 9.30 1.33
CA GLU A 219 20.65 10.02 2.60
C GLU A 219 19.17 10.02 2.98
N PRO A 220 18.82 10.03 4.28
CA PRO A 220 17.45 10.09 4.72
C PRO A 220 16.72 11.31 4.15
N LEU A 221 15.46 11.12 3.73
CA LEU A 221 14.62 12.19 3.22
C LEU A 221 13.90 12.87 4.39
N SER A 222 14.02 14.20 4.50
CA SER A 222 13.32 15.01 5.47
C SER A 222 12.37 15.97 4.79
N VAL A 223 11.08 15.91 5.12
CA VAL A 223 10.03 16.76 4.55
C VAL A 223 9.32 17.52 5.66
N SER A 224 9.44 18.84 5.64
CA SER A 224 8.73 19.73 6.57
C SER A 224 7.32 20.05 6.07
N TRP A 225 6.44 20.41 6.98
CA TRP A 225 5.16 20.95 6.62
C TRP A 225 5.33 22.34 5.94
N GLU A 226 4.71 22.51 4.79
CA GLU A 226 4.66 23.78 4.07
C GLU A 226 3.19 24.19 3.89
N PRO A 227 2.85 25.48 4.11
CA PRO A 227 1.51 25.96 3.85
C PRO A 227 1.17 25.81 2.37
N ASN A 228 -0.04 25.35 2.10
CA ASN A 228 -0.50 25.12 0.73
C ASN A 228 -0.71 26.46 -0.02
N ASN A 229 0.32 26.94 -0.69
CA ASN A 229 0.33 28.18 -1.44
C ASN A 229 -0.36 28.11 -2.83
N ASN A 230 -1.22 27.10 -3.07
CA ASN A 230 -1.95 26.95 -4.35
C ASN A 230 -2.90 28.13 -4.66
N LEU A 231 -3.14 29.01 -3.70
CA LEU A 231 -3.93 30.24 -3.95
C LEU A 231 -3.16 31.29 -4.77
N ILE A 232 -1.82 31.33 -4.68
CA ILE A 232 -1.01 32.35 -5.38
C ILE A 232 -1.21 32.30 -6.91
N PRO A 233 -1.11 31.16 -7.61
CA PRO A 233 -1.33 31.12 -9.05
C PRO A 233 -2.78 31.41 -9.43
N VAL A 234 -3.75 31.03 -8.59
CA VAL A 234 -5.18 31.32 -8.83
C VAL A 234 -5.45 32.84 -8.73
N VAL A 235 -4.96 33.47 -7.66
CA VAL A 235 -5.09 34.92 -7.47
C VAL A 235 -4.38 35.69 -8.59
N ALA A 236 -3.17 35.30 -8.96
CA ALA A 236 -2.45 35.90 -10.08
C ALA A 236 -3.23 35.76 -11.40
N GLY A 237 -3.79 34.59 -11.68
CA GLY A 237 -4.65 34.35 -12.84
C GLY A 237 -5.90 35.22 -12.88
N VAL A 238 -6.59 35.38 -11.75
CA VAL A 238 -7.77 36.23 -11.65
C VAL A 238 -7.40 37.71 -11.86
N ILE A 239 -6.32 38.20 -11.24
CA ILE A 239 -5.85 39.59 -11.43
C ILE A 239 -5.50 39.82 -12.90
N THR A 240 -4.78 38.91 -13.55
CA THR A 240 -4.42 39.03 -14.97
C THR A 240 -5.66 39.09 -15.87
N ALA A 241 -6.66 38.25 -15.61
CA ALA A 241 -7.90 38.24 -16.36
C ALA A 241 -8.68 39.56 -16.19
N VAL A 242 -8.79 40.11 -14.99
CA VAL A 242 -9.45 41.37 -14.73
C VAL A 242 -8.75 42.53 -15.43
N VAL A 243 -7.43 42.59 -15.41
CA VAL A 243 -6.63 43.62 -16.12
C VAL A 243 -6.86 43.54 -17.64
N LEU A 244 -6.84 42.33 -18.21
CA LEU A 244 -7.09 42.17 -19.65
C LEU A 244 -8.51 42.62 -20.05
N ILE A 245 -9.50 42.26 -19.27
CA ILE A 245 -10.89 42.71 -19.48
C ILE A 245 -10.96 44.25 -19.43
N GLY A 246 -10.33 44.88 -18.44
CA GLY A 246 -10.27 46.34 -18.30
C GLY A 246 -9.61 47.03 -19.51
N VAL A 247 -8.50 46.48 -20.02
CA VAL A 247 -7.83 46.98 -21.24
C VAL A 247 -8.74 46.84 -22.47
N ILE A 248 -9.41 45.69 -22.63
CA ILE A 248 -10.33 45.48 -23.75
C ILE A 248 -11.49 46.50 -23.71
N ILE A 249 -12.12 46.69 -22.55
CA ILE A 249 -13.17 47.67 -22.37
C ILE A 249 -12.64 49.09 -22.69
N GLY A 250 -11.48 49.44 -22.16
CA GLY A 250 -10.83 50.74 -22.41
C GLY A 250 -10.61 51.00 -23.91
N VAL A 251 -10.09 50.00 -24.62
CA VAL A 251 -9.86 50.10 -26.10
C VAL A 251 -11.19 50.24 -26.86
N VAL A 252 -12.22 49.49 -26.48
CA VAL A 252 -13.55 49.55 -27.10
C VAL A 252 -14.18 50.93 -26.91
N VAL A 253 -14.14 51.47 -25.67
CA VAL A 253 -14.66 52.79 -25.33
C VAL A 253 -13.88 53.90 -26.08
N TRP A 254 -12.56 53.79 -26.16
CA TRP A 254 -11.71 54.72 -26.89
C TRP A 254 -11.99 54.70 -28.41
N LYS A 255 -12.14 53.54 -29.01
CA LYS A 255 -12.54 53.40 -30.42
C LYS A 255 -13.93 54.02 -30.68
N LYS A 256 -14.89 53.84 -29.76
CA LYS A 256 -16.25 54.39 -29.89
C LYS A 256 -16.31 55.92 -29.70
N LYS A 257 -15.35 56.52 -28.98
CA LYS A 257 -15.23 57.98 -28.78
C LYS A 257 -14.47 58.71 -29.87
N ARG A 258 -13.79 57.99 -30.82
CA ARG A 258 -13.16 58.66 -31.93
C ARG A 258 -14.24 59.15 -32.91
N PRO A 259 -14.41 60.46 -33.13
CA PRO A 259 -15.32 60.97 -34.16
C PRO A 259 -14.85 60.53 -35.51
N GLY A 260 -15.72 59.88 -36.29
CA GLY A 260 -15.41 59.51 -37.67
C GLY A 260 -15.10 60.76 -38.48
N LYS A 261 -13.92 60.84 -39.12
CA LYS A 261 -13.64 61.83 -40.17
C LYS A 261 -14.68 61.62 -41.25
N LYS A 262 -15.61 62.62 -41.40
CA LYS A 262 -16.46 62.72 -42.58
C LYS A 262 -15.55 62.93 -43.81
N GLY A 263 -15.64 62.01 -44.76
CA GLY A 263 -14.98 62.17 -46.07
C GLY A 263 -15.59 63.31 -46.79
N ASP A 264 -14.76 64.25 -47.21
CA ASP A 264 -15.12 65.34 -48.14
C ASP A 264 -15.55 64.74 -49.49
N GLY A 265 -16.82 64.96 -49.82
CA GLY A 265 -17.36 64.62 -51.12
C GLY A 265 -16.81 65.58 -52.20
N TYR A 266 -16.12 65.03 -53.19
CA TYR A 266 -15.75 65.79 -54.36
C TYR A 266 -16.99 66.04 -55.25
N ALA A 267 -17.36 67.29 -55.33
CA ALA A 267 -18.34 67.76 -56.32
C ALA A 267 -17.70 67.74 -57.75
N VAL A 268 -18.25 66.91 -58.61
CA VAL A 268 -17.93 66.98 -60.05
C VAL A 268 -18.68 68.14 -60.65
N ALA A 269 -17.93 69.16 -61.12
CA ALA A 269 -18.43 70.25 -61.93
C ALA A 269 -18.61 69.76 -63.39
N GLN A 270 -19.84 69.75 -63.92
CA GLN A 270 -20.12 69.66 -65.31
C GLN A 270 -19.96 71.06 -65.91
N GLY A 271 -18.97 71.23 -66.77
CA GLY A 271 -18.80 72.36 -67.67
C GLY A 271 -19.30 72.07 -69.10
N LYS A 272 -20.03 73.00 -69.68
CA LYS A 272 -20.51 73.06 -71.03
C LYS A 272 -19.38 72.87 -72.06
#